data_310ff1f32aa7cb3c9dea11e1426c8bc1
#
_entry.id   310ff1f32aa7cb3c9dea11e1426c8bc1
#
_cell.length_a   1.000
_cell.length_b   1.000
_cell.length_c   1.000
_cell.angle_alpha   90.00
_cell.angle_beta   90.00
_cell.angle_gamma   90.00
#
_symmetry.space_group_name_H-M   'P 1'
#
loop_
_entity.id
_entity.type
_entity.pdbx_description
1 polymer ?
#
loop_
_entity_poly.entity_id
_entity_poly.type
_entity_poly.pdbx_seq_one_letter_code
_entity_poly.pdbx_strand_id
1 'polypeptide(L)'
;MESEGRLNLRELGRYIDRIGDRWPVEEALLGGARVADERGAPPQRERGPEFIVIFVSEGFAGVPWLERVYQAGSLWDALEMGGQADVHCYTPEEFERKRTSLRSVRETVQNGLDLLDVSR
;
A
#
# COMPACT_ATOMS: atom_id res chain seq x y z
N MET A 1 26.47 -0.06 6.05
CA MET A 1 25.64 -1.02 6.45
C MET A 1 24.21 -0.71 6.36
N GLU A 2 23.53 -1.64 5.91
CA GLU A 2 22.16 -1.48 5.65
C GLU A 2 21.39 -1.52 6.90
N SER A 3 20.47 -0.69 7.09
CA SER A 3 19.69 -0.70 8.25
C SER A 3 18.47 -1.54 8.06
N GLU A 4 18.27 -2.52 8.92
CA GLU A 4 17.07 -3.32 8.85
C GLU A 4 15.90 -2.43 9.13
N GLY A 5 14.79 -2.68 8.52
CA GLY A 5 13.59 -1.92 8.70
C GLY A 5 13.44 -0.74 7.77
N ARG A 6 14.50 -0.38 7.05
CA ARG A 6 14.36 0.68 6.08
C ARG A 6 13.56 0.22 4.89
N LEU A 7 12.76 1.13 4.35
CA LEU A 7 11.94 0.82 3.20
C LEU A 7 12.79 0.75 1.94
N ASN A 8 12.49 -0.22 1.10
CA ASN A 8 13.18 -0.35 -0.18
C ASN A 8 12.46 0.53 -1.20
N LEU A 9 12.87 1.79 -1.27
CA LEU A 9 12.21 2.77 -2.13
C LEU A 9 12.36 2.45 -3.61
N ARG A 10 13.45 1.81 -3.99
CA ARG A 10 13.65 1.43 -5.38
C ARG A 10 12.62 0.39 -5.80
N GLU A 11 12.41 -0.62 -4.96
CA GLU A 11 11.41 -1.63 -5.28
C GLU A 11 9.99 -1.06 -5.24
N LEU A 12 9.72 -0.12 -4.31
CA LEU A 12 8.43 0.53 -4.29
C LEU A 12 8.15 1.26 -5.59
N GLY A 13 9.16 1.94 -6.13
CA GLY A 13 8.99 2.60 -7.42
C GLY A 13 8.70 1.60 -8.53
N ARG A 14 9.41 0.48 -8.54
CA ARG A 14 9.16 -0.56 -9.54
C ARG A 14 7.76 -1.16 -9.41
N TYR A 15 7.32 -1.35 -8.17
CA TYR A 15 5.98 -1.87 -7.92
C TYR A 15 4.91 -0.91 -8.45
N ILE A 16 5.08 0.38 -8.17
CA ILE A 16 4.14 1.39 -8.66
C ILE A 16 4.12 1.41 -10.19
N ASP A 17 5.28 1.26 -10.82
CA ASP A 17 5.33 1.21 -12.28
C ASP A 17 4.57 0.00 -12.82
N ARG A 18 4.75 -1.15 -12.20
CA ARG A 18 4.05 -2.36 -12.63
C ARG A 18 2.53 -2.20 -12.49
N ILE A 19 2.09 -1.60 -11.38
CA ILE A 19 0.67 -1.35 -11.17
C ILE A 19 0.15 -0.35 -12.20
N GLY A 20 0.91 0.70 -12.46
CA GLY A 20 0.53 1.74 -13.41
C GLY A 20 0.42 1.23 -14.83
N ASP A 21 1.11 0.14 -15.15
CA ASP A 21 0.97 -0.47 -16.47
C ASP A 21 -0.39 -1.13 -16.65
N ARG A 22 -1.08 -1.42 -15.56
CA ARG A 22 -2.38 -2.10 -15.64
C ARG A 22 -3.55 -1.19 -15.40
N TRP A 23 -3.39 -0.19 -14.51
CA TRP A 23 -4.51 0.68 -14.14
C TRP A 23 -4.03 2.12 -14.02
N PRO A 24 -4.88 3.08 -14.36
CA PRO A 24 -4.53 4.49 -14.14
C PRO A 24 -4.67 4.83 -12.65
N VAL A 25 -3.58 4.78 -11.92
CA VAL A 25 -3.59 4.95 -10.48
C VAL A 25 -3.71 6.43 -10.13
N GLU A 26 -4.72 6.77 -9.34
CA GLU A 26 -4.95 8.15 -8.92
C GLU A 26 -4.34 8.42 -7.57
N GLU A 27 -4.32 7.40 -6.68
CA GLU A 27 -3.65 7.51 -5.39
C GLU A 27 -3.04 6.17 -5.05
N ALA A 28 -1.91 6.19 -4.37
CA ALA A 28 -1.26 4.98 -3.91
C ALA A 28 -0.62 5.29 -2.56
N LEU A 29 -1.01 4.55 -1.53
CA LEU A 29 -0.57 4.81 -0.17
C LEU A 29 0.05 3.55 0.43
N LEU A 30 1.04 3.74 1.28
CA LEU A 30 1.70 2.64 1.98
C LEU A 30 1.63 2.86 3.48
N GLY A 31 1.17 1.86 4.19
CA GLY A 31 1.13 1.87 5.64
C GLY A 31 1.56 0.53 6.20
N GLY A 32 1.17 0.26 7.42
CA GLY A 32 1.49 -0.99 8.08
C GLY A 32 2.60 -0.82 9.09
N ALA A 33 2.98 -1.93 9.73
CA ALA A 33 3.92 -1.90 10.84
C ALA A 33 5.30 -1.38 10.43
N ARG A 34 5.74 -1.71 9.23
CA ARG A 34 7.08 -1.30 8.78
C ARG A 34 7.15 0.21 8.58
N VAL A 35 6.08 0.83 8.09
CA VAL A 35 6.05 2.27 7.95
C VAL A 35 6.01 2.93 9.33
N ALA A 36 5.25 2.37 10.25
CA ALA A 36 5.21 2.88 11.62
C ALA A 36 6.59 2.81 12.26
N ASP A 37 7.31 1.70 12.07
CA ASP A 37 8.67 1.56 12.58
C ASP A 37 9.58 2.62 12.02
N GLU A 38 9.50 2.83 10.71
CA GLU A 38 10.35 3.80 10.03
C GLU A 38 10.10 5.22 10.55
N ARG A 39 8.88 5.50 10.97
CA ARG A 39 8.52 6.81 11.50
C ARG A 39 8.73 6.93 13.00
N GLY A 40 9.28 5.88 13.63
CA GLY A 40 9.59 5.92 15.05
C GLY A 40 8.41 5.76 15.97
N ALA A 41 7.34 5.15 15.49
CA ALA A 41 6.18 4.93 16.34
C ALA A 41 6.52 3.98 17.47
N PRO A 42 5.86 4.10 18.62
CA PRO A 42 6.14 3.18 19.73
C PRO A 42 5.74 1.76 19.36
N PRO A 43 6.40 0.76 19.95
CA PRO A 43 6.04 -0.62 19.67
C PRO A 43 4.59 -0.90 20.03
N GLN A 44 3.96 -1.72 19.20
CA GLN A 44 2.56 -2.07 19.42
C GLN A 44 2.50 -3.48 19.94
N ARG A 45 1.50 -3.74 20.77
CA ARG A 45 1.28 -5.07 21.27
C ARG A 45 0.99 -6.02 20.12
N GLU A 46 0.15 -5.60 19.19
CA GLU A 46 -0.11 -6.36 17.98
C GLU A 46 0.35 -5.53 16.82
N ARG A 47 1.22 -6.11 16.00
CA ARG A 47 1.81 -5.34 14.93
C ARG A 47 0.88 -5.18 13.74
N GLY A 48 0.00 -6.16 13.50
CA GLY A 48 -0.80 -6.15 12.29
C GLY A 48 0.06 -6.47 11.08
N PRO A 49 -0.43 -6.15 9.88
CA PRO A 49 0.31 -6.47 8.66
C PRO A 49 1.61 -5.69 8.58
N GLU A 50 2.63 -6.32 7.99
CA GLU A 50 3.90 -5.64 7.77
C GLU A 50 3.72 -4.43 6.88
N PHE A 51 3.02 -4.61 5.76
CA PHE A 51 2.72 -3.53 4.84
C PHE A 51 1.24 -3.52 4.50
N ILE A 52 0.69 -2.33 4.33
CA ILE A 52 -0.66 -2.15 3.80
C ILE A 52 -0.51 -1.23 2.60
N VAL A 53 -1.01 -1.68 1.43
CA VAL A 53 -0.92 -0.88 0.22
C VAL A 53 -2.34 -0.56 -0.23
N ILE A 54 -2.62 0.70 -0.51
CA ILE A 54 -3.94 1.11 -0.97
C ILE A 54 -3.78 1.79 -2.32
N PHE A 55 -4.47 1.25 -3.32
CA PHE A 55 -4.52 1.85 -4.65
C PHE A 55 -5.93 2.36 -4.92
N VAL A 56 -6.02 3.53 -5.52
CA VAL A 56 -7.29 4.12 -5.93
C VAL A 56 -7.25 4.31 -7.43
N SER A 57 -8.21 3.72 -8.14
CA SER A 57 -8.28 3.82 -9.59
C SER A 57 -9.69 3.60 -10.08
N GLU A 58 -10.13 4.43 -11.02
CA GLU A 58 -11.40 4.18 -11.69
C GLU A 58 -11.37 2.92 -12.52
N GLY A 59 -10.18 2.44 -12.88
CA GLY A 59 -10.04 1.20 -13.62
C GLY A 59 -10.52 -0.02 -12.86
N PHE A 60 -10.70 0.09 -11.54
CA PHE A 60 -11.22 -1.03 -10.75
C PHE A 60 -12.74 -1.17 -10.84
N ALA A 61 -13.43 -0.19 -11.42
CA ALA A 61 -14.89 -0.25 -11.52
C ALA A 61 -15.28 -1.46 -12.35
N GLY A 62 -16.22 -2.25 -11.81
CA GLY A 62 -16.68 -3.45 -12.48
C GLY A 62 -15.78 -4.65 -12.37
N VAL A 63 -14.62 -4.52 -11.74
CA VAL A 63 -13.71 -5.64 -11.53
C VAL A 63 -14.00 -6.24 -10.15
N PRO A 64 -14.21 -7.56 -10.04
CA PRO A 64 -14.48 -8.16 -8.73
C PRO A 64 -13.33 -7.89 -7.76
N TRP A 65 -13.68 -7.72 -6.49
CA TRP A 65 -12.69 -7.36 -5.47
C TRP A 65 -11.51 -8.34 -5.43
N LEU A 66 -11.80 -9.63 -5.42
CA LEU A 66 -10.73 -10.62 -5.32
C LEU A 66 -9.79 -10.57 -6.51
N GLU A 67 -10.33 -10.28 -7.68
CA GLU A 67 -9.49 -10.17 -8.86
C GLU A 67 -8.55 -8.98 -8.77
N ARG A 68 -9.04 -7.84 -8.28
CA ARG A 68 -8.18 -6.66 -8.10
C ARG A 68 -7.02 -6.98 -7.17
N VAL A 69 -7.36 -7.56 -6.01
CA VAL A 69 -6.38 -7.84 -4.98
C VAL A 69 -5.38 -8.88 -5.44
N TYR A 70 -5.87 -9.91 -6.14
CA TYR A 70 -4.99 -10.94 -6.65
C TYR A 70 -3.99 -10.37 -7.64
N GLN A 71 -4.46 -9.57 -8.58
CA GLN A 71 -3.57 -9.01 -9.60
C GLN A 71 -2.57 -8.04 -8.99
N ALA A 72 -3.03 -7.13 -8.16
CA ALA A 72 -2.13 -6.14 -7.57
C ALA A 72 -1.17 -6.79 -6.58
N GLY A 73 -1.65 -7.76 -5.82
CA GLY A 73 -0.81 -8.45 -4.84
C GLY A 73 0.26 -9.31 -5.49
N SER A 74 -0.05 -9.89 -6.65
CA SER A 74 0.92 -10.76 -7.31
C SER A 74 2.11 -9.98 -7.85
N LEU A 75 2.00 -8.68 -7.95
CA LEU A 75 3.11 -7.84 -8.43
C LEU A 75 4.01 -7.35 -7.30
N TRP A 76 3.62 -7.60 -6.06
CA TRP A 76 4.41 -7.21 -4.89
C TRP A 76 5.54 -8.21 -4.69
N ASP A 77 6.74 -7.72 -4.50
CA ASP A 77 7.91 -8.58 -4.29
C ASP A 77 8.24 -8.61 -2.81
N ALA A 78 7.76 -9.64 -2.13
CA ALA A 78 7.92 -9.76 -0.69
C ALA A 78 9.38 -9.94 -0.28
N LEU A 79 10.17 -10.58 -1.12
CA LEU A 79 11.58 -10.76 -0.82
C LEU A 79 12.32 -9.43 -0.84
N GLU A 80 12.09 -8.66 -1.89
CA GLU A 80 12.76 -7.35 -2.00
C GLU A 80 12.28 -6.40 -0.92
N MET A 81 11.00 -6.48 -0.56
CA MET A 81 10.46 -5.58 0.45
C MET A 81 10.71 -6.06 1.87
N GLY A 82 11.00 -7.34 2.03
CA GLY A 82 11.21 -7.89 3.36
C GLY A 82 9.94 -8.17 4.12
N GLY A 83 8.83 -8.36 3.43
CA GLY A 83 7.57 -8.69 4.09
C GLY A 83 6.41 -8.68 3.13
N GLN A 84 5.31 -9.26 3.57
CA GLN A 84 4.10 -9.35 2.77
C GLN A 84 3.27 -8.07 2.89
N ALA A 85 2.43 -7.84 1.91
CA ALA A 85 1.54 -6.68 1.90
C ALA A 85 0.09 -7.10 1.89
N ASP A 86 -0.72 -6.35 2.65
CA ASP A 86 -2.17 -6.44 2.59
C ASP A 86 -2.60 -5.38 1.58
N VAL A 87 -3.10 -5.81 0.42
CA VAL A 87 -3.35 -4.92 -0.70
C VAL A 87 -4.83 -4.59 -0.79
N HIS A 88 -5.13 -3.31 -0.87
CA HIS A 88 -6.49 -2.80 -1.00
C HIS A 88 -6.60 -2.04 -2.31
N CYS A 89 -7.63 -2.33 -3.10
CA CYS A 89 -7.83 -1.71 -4.41
C CYS A 89 -9.24 -1.15 -4.46
N TYR A 90 -9.36 0.17 -4.53
CA TYR A 90 -10.64 0.84 -4.45
C TYR A 90 -10.86 1.76 -5.64
N THR A 91 -12.12 1.88 -6.08
CA THR A 91 -12.49 3.02 -6.92
C THR A 91 -12.50 4.27 -6.04
N PRO A 92 -12.49 5.46 -6.64
CA PRO A 92 -12.54 6.69 -5.82
C PRO A 92 -13.73 6.73 -4.88
N GLU A 93 -14.90 6.28 -5.32
CA GLU A 93 -16.08 6.28 -4.46
C GLU A 93 -15.94 5.32 -3.30
N GLU A 94 -15.42 4.12 -3.58
CA GLU A 94 -15.20 3.13 -2.53
C GLU A 94 -14.20 3.64 -1.51
N PHE A 95 -13.15 4.30 -2.00
CA PHE A 95 -12.11 4.81 -1.12
C PHE A 95 -12.67 5.85 -0.16
N GLU A 96 -13.53 6.76 -0.67
CA GLU A 96 -14.11 7.76 0.21
C GLU A 96 -14.93 7.14 1.34
N ARG A 97 -15.62 6.05 1.07
CA ARG A 97 -16.36 5.35 2.11
C ARG A 97 -15.43 4.64 3.08
N LYS A 98 -14.39 3.98 2.56
CA LYS A 98 -13.50 3.18 3.41
C LYS A 98 -12.61 4.03 4.29
N ARG A 99 -12.22 5.20 3.83
CA ARG A 99 -11.33 6.03 4.62
C ARG A 99 -11.96 6.54 5.90
N THR A 100 -13.29 6.51 5.99
CA THR A 100 -13.96 6.90 7.20
C THR A 100 -14.47 5.73 8.01
N SER A 101 -14.66 4.56 7.38
CA SER A 101 -15.28 3.42 8.05
C SER A 101 -14.31 2.30 8.41
N LEU A 102 -13.19 2.19 7.71
CA LEU A 102 -12.25 1.09 7.95
C LEU A 102 -10.99 1.63 8.59
N ARG A 103 -10.70 1.13 9.80
CA ARG A 103 -9.61 1.68 10.60
C ARG A 103 -8.26 1.62 9.90
N SER A 104 -7.95 0.50 9.25
CA SER A 104 -6.65 0.35 8.59
C SER A 104 -6.48 1.35 7.46
N VAL A 105 -7.56 1.65 6.74
CA VAL A 105 -7.50 2.63 5.67
C VAL A 105 -7.33 4.03 6.26
N ARG A 106 -8.11 4.34 7.31
CA ARG A 106 -8.02 5.65 7.94
C ARG A 106 -6.61 5.91 8.46
N GLU A 107 -6.02 4.91 9.12
CA GLU A 107 -4.68 5.08 9.66
C GLU A 107 -3.64 5.23 8.56
N THR A 108 -3.79 4.50 7.48
CA THR A 108 -2.86 4.62 6.36
C THR A 108 -2.95 6.00 5.71
N VAL A 109 -4.17 6.53 5.59
CA VAL A 109 -4.34 7.87 5.05
C VAL A 109 -3.65 8.91 5.94
N GLN A 110 -3.79 8.76 7.25
CA GLN A 110 -3.25 9.74 8.19
C GLN A 110 -1.75 9.65 8.37
N ASN A 111 -1.21 8.44 8.35
CA ASN A 111 0.17 8.22 8.77
C ASN A 111 1.05 7.55 7.73
N GLY A 112 0.49 7.14 6.61
CA GLY A 112 1.24 6.41 5.60
C GLY A 112 2.04 7.31 4.67
N LEU A 113 2.67 6.68 3.70
CA LEU A 113 3.45 7.36 2.68
C LEU A 113 2.66 7.43 1.39
N ASP A 114 2.80 8.54 0.67
CA ASP A 114 2.22 8.69 -0.65
C ASP A 114 3.20 8.10 -1.65
N LEU A 115 2.86 6.94 -2.21
CA LEU A 115 3.77 6.23 -3.09
C LEU A 115 3.96 6.94 -4.42
N LEU A 116 3.01 7.75 -4.85
CA LEU A 116 3.19 8.51 -6.09
C LEU A 116 4.24 9.58 -5.92
N ASP A 117 4.36 10.15 -4.72
CA ASP A 117 5.45 11.09 -4.44
C ASP A 117 6.79 10.37 -4.39
N VAL A 118 6.83 9.21 -3.77
CA VAL A 118 8.07 8.47 -3.60
C VAL A 118 8.63 8.01 -4.94
N SER A 119 7.76 7.67 -5.89
CA SER A 119 8.20 7.13 -7.16
C SER A 119 8.63 8.21 -8.17
N ARG A 120 8.51 9.46 -7.82
CA ARG A 120 8.91 10.54 -8.73
C ARG A 120 10.39 10.80 -8.73
#